data_4ca0164528da7a55b406ed17ee4642af
#
_entry.id   4ca0164528da7a55b406ed17ee4642af
#
_cell.length_a   1.000
_cell.length_b   1.000
_cell.length_c   1.000
_cell.angle_alpha   90.00
_cell.angle_beta   90.00
_cell.angle_gamma   90.00
#
_symmetry.space_group_name_H-M   'P 1'
#
loop_
_entity.id
_entity.type
_entity.pdbx_description
1 polymer ?
#
loop_
_entity_poly.entity_id
_entity_poly.type
_entity_poly.pdbx_seq_one_letter_code
_entity_poly.pdbx_strand_id
1 'polypeptide(L)'
;MVASRVIAVPAGQIATIVTCLEMTAPPAPVVPVKSALKLERWTAPVDLARYRALFRAIGQPWLWRGRLVMDDETLAATLNAPTLEVHVATRRDGTPQGLLELDFSGDRECELAYFGLVPELTGRGHGAWLMGHALKRAWREGIRRVWVHTCDLDHPGALTFYQRHGFRPYERLVEIYADPRASGLYPPETAPAVPLLRAET
;
A
#
# COMPACT_ATOMS: atom_id res chain seq x y z
N MET A 1 -34.14 -9.33 -9.09
CA MET A 1 -33.43 -9.17 -7.80
C MET A 1 -32.21 -10.10 -7.81
N VAL A 2 -31.02 -9.60 -7.55
CA VAL A 2 -29.83 -10.46 -7.39
C VAL A 2 -29.95 -11.18 -6.06
N ALA A 3 -29.80 -12.51 -6.04
CA ALA A 3 -29.86 -13.31 -4.81
C ALA A 3 -28.71 -12.90 -3.87
N SER A 4 -29.02 -12.73 -2.59
CA SER A 4 -27.99 -12.51 -1.56
C SER A 4 -27.06 -13.72 -1.49
N ARG A 5 -25.74 -13.49 -1.46
CA ARG A 5 -24.74 -14.54 -1.28
C ARG A 5 -23.99 -14.28 0.02
N VAL A 6 -23.99 -15.26 0.91
CA VAL A 6 -23.21 -15.25 2.15
C VAL A 6 -22.03 -16.20 1.98
N ILE A 7 -20.84 -15.72 2.31
CA ILE A 7 -19.60 -16.53 2.31
C ILE A 7 -19.09 -16.53 3.75
N ALA A 8 -18.96 -17.71 4.35
CA ALA A 8 -18.38 -17.84 5.67
C ALA A 8 -16.86 -17.59 5.62
N VAL A 9 -16.36 -16.83 6.59
CA VAL A 9 -14.91 -16.62 6.78
C VAL A 9 -14.44 -17.62 7.84
N PRO A 10 -13.53 -18.54 7.52
CA PRO A 10 -13.04 -19.51 8.49
C PRO A 10 -12.34 -18.85 9.68
N ALA A 11 -12.36 -19.49 10.84
CA ALA A 11 -11.59 -19.04 11.99
C ALA A 11 -10.10 -18.99 11.64
N GLY A 12 -9.37 -18.01 12.17
CA GLY A 12 -7.98 -17.74 11.81
C GLY A 12 -7.79 -17.01 10.47
N GLN A 13 -8.87 -16.67 9.78
CA GLN A 13 -8.87 -15.88 8.56
C GLN A 13 -9.59 -14.53 8.73
N ILE A 14 -9.31 -13.62 7.84
CA ILE A 14 -9.95 -12.32 7.73
C ILE A 14 -10.42 -12.11 6.29
N ALA A 15 -11.60 -11.49 6.13
CA ALA A 15 -12.12 -11.06 4.85
C ALA A 15 -12.02 -9.54 4.72
N THR A 16 -11.75 -9.06 3.53
CA THR A 16 -11.69 -7.63 3.23
C THR A 16 -12.33 -7.34 1.88
N ILE A 17 -12.90 -6.14 1.75
CA ILE A 17 -13.40 -5.62 0.48
C ILE A 17 -12.33 -4.76 -0.16
N VAL A 18 -11.74 -5.27 -1.23
CA VAL A 18 -10.77 -4.53 -2.03
C VAL A 18 -11.49 -3.68 -3.07
N THR A 19 -11.08 -2.43 -3.21
CA THR A 19 -11.51 -1.54 -4.29
C THR A 19 -10.29 -1.20 -5.15
N CYS A 20 -10.36 -1.57 -6.43
CA CYS A 20 -9.35 -1.23 -7.42
C CYS A 20 -9.73 0.08 -8.09
N LEU A 21 -8.76 0.99 -8.20
CA LEU A 21 -8.93 2.30 -8.82
C LEU A 21 -7.86 2.53 -9.88
N GLU A 22 -8.20 3.27 -10.92
CA GLU A 22 -7.29 3.56 -12.02
C GLU A 22 -7.37 5.02 -12.50
N MET A 23 -6.34 5.40 -13.22
CA MET A 23 -6.27 6.59 -14.07
C MET A 23 -5.80 6.14 -15.45
N THR A 24 -6.47 6.57 -16.50
CA THR A 24 -6.14 6.27 -17.91
C THR A 24 -5.55 7.46 -18.65
N ALA A 25 -5.35 8.56 -17.94
CA ALA A 25 -4.65 9.75 -18.42
C ALA A 25 -3.94 10.45 -17.24
N PRO A 26 -2.81 11.14 -17.48
CA PRO A 26 -2.18 11.95 -16.46
C PRO A 26 -3.15 12.99 -15.87
N PRO A 27 -3.09 13.26 -14.57
CA PRO A 27 -3.92 14.32 -13.98
C PRO A 27 -3.48 15.68 -14.50
N ALA A 28 -4.41 16.65 -14.44
CA ALA A 28 -4.06 18.04 -14.70
C ALA A 28 -2.91 18.49 -13.76
N PRO A 29 -2.00 19.36 -14.23
CA PRO A 29 -0.95 19.90 -13.40
C PRO A 29 -1.54 20.59 -12.16
N VAL A 30 -1.06 20.19 -10.99
CA VAL A 30 -1.44 20.81 -9.70
C VAL A 30 -0.23 21.51 -9.09
N VAL A 31 -0.49 22.53 -8.29
CA VAL A 31 0.58 23.20 -7.53
C VAL A 31 1.24 22.19 -6.61
N PRO A 32 2.58 22.04 -6.65
CA PRO A 32 3.29 21.10 -5.82
C PRO A 32 3.07 21.38 -4.33
N VAL A 33 2.62 20.37 -3.61
CA VAL A 33 2.49 20.45 -2.14
C VAL A 33 3.90 20.43 -1.54
N LYS A 34 4.17 21.31 -0.58
CA LYS A 34 5.46 21.33 0.13
C LYS A 34 5.44 20.34 1.28
N SER A 35 6.58 19.74 1.56
CA SER A 35 6.82 18.86 2.70
C SER A 35 8.22 19.10 3.27
N ALA A 36 8.40 18.85 4.56
CA ALA A 36 9.72 18.83 5.19
C ALA A 36 10.47 17.51 4.92
N LEU A 37 9.78 16.52 4.33
CA LEU A 37 10.36 15.23 3.95
C LEU A 37 11.12 15.35 2.64
N LYS A 38 12.08 14.43 2.44
CA LYS A 38 12.74 14.16 1.17
C LYS A 38 12.25 12.82 0.65
N LEU A 39 12.23 12.64 -0.67
CA LEU A 39 11.97 11.35 -1.29
C LEU A 39 13.26 10.78 -1.86
N GLU A 40 13.67 9.63 -1.38
CA GLU A 40 14.87 8.90 -1.79
C GLU A 40 14.46 7.61 -2.49
N ARG A 41 15.20 7.20 -3.52
CA ARG A 41 15.03 5.87 -4.12
C ARG A 41 16.00 4.91 -3.44
N TRP A 42 15.47 3.81 -2.90
CA TRP A 42 16.29 2.70 -2.47
C TRP A 42 16.61 1.82 -3.69
N THR A 43 17.89 1.66 -3.95
CA THR A 43 18.40 0.88 -5.09
C THR A 43 18.88 -0.49 -4.64
N ALA A 44 18.89 -1.46 -5.55
CA ALA A 44 19.41 -2.79 -5.31
C ALA A 44 20.90 -2.76 -4.90
N PRO A 45 21.31 -3.60 -3.93
CA PRO A 45 20.47 -4.47 -3.12
C PRO A 45 19.76 -3.69 -2.01
N VAL A 46 18.43 -3.87 -1.90
CA VAL A 46 17.64 -3.24 -0.83
C VAL A 46 17.88 -4.00 0.49
N ASP A 47 18.15 -3.26 1.56
CA ASP A 47 18.25 -3.82 2.91
C ASP A 47 16.87 -4.32 3.40
N LEU A 48 16.72 -5.64 3.46
CA LEU A 48 15.45 -6.30 3.78
C LEU A 48 14.99 -6.02 5.23
N ALA A 49 15.91 -5.93 6.17
CA ALA A 49 15.56 -5.67 7.56
C ALA A 49 15.03 -4.24 7.72
N ARG A 50 15.71 -3.27 7.13
CA ARG A 50 15.30 -1.86 7.10
C ARG A 50 13.97 -1.68 6.37
N TYR A 51 13.78 -2.40 5.26
CA TYR A 51 12.53 -2.38 4.50
C TYR A 51 11.37 -2.93 5.33
N ARG A 52 11.49 -4.13 5.92
CA ARG A 52 10.46 -4.73 6.77
C ARG A 52 10.11 -3.87 7.97
N ALA A 53 11.11 -3.22 8.59
CA ALA A 53 10.87 -2.30 9.69
C ALA A 53 9.99 -1.12 9.27
N LEU A 54 10.28 -0.50 8.12
CA LEU A 54 9.46 0.59 7.57
C LEU A 54 8.06 0.11 7.18
N PHE A 55 7.97 -1.02 6.46
CA PHE A 55 6.71 -1.61 6.04
C PHE A 55 5.80 -1.91 7.24
N ARG A 56 6.37 -2.46 8.32
CA ARG A 56 5.67 -2.72 9.58
C ARG A 56 5.24 -1.42 10.26
N ALA A 57 6.11 -0.43 10.34
CA ALA A 57 5.81 0.85 10.99
C ALA A 57 4.62 1.59 10.33
N ILE A 58 4.48 1.47 9.02
CA ILE A 58 3.38 2.06 8.26
C ILE A 58 2.13 1.18 8.32
N GLY A 59 2.31 -0.12 8.07
CA GLY A 59 1.23 -1.04 7.75
C GLY A 59 0.59 -1.74 8.94
N GLN A 60 1.24 -1.78 10.11
CA GLN A 60 0.72 -2.50 11.28
C GLN A 60 -0.71 -2.10 11.67
N PRO A 61 -1.08 -0.81 11.77
CA PRO A 61 -2.45 -0.42 12.11
C PRO A 61 -3.50 -0.92 11.11
N TRP A 62 -3.08 -1.23 9.89
CA TRP A 62 -3.89 -1.62 8.74
C TRP A 62 -3.75 -3.11 8.39
N LEU A 63 -3.06 -3.89 9.21
CA LEU A 63 -2.80 -5.32 9.02
C LEU A 63 -2.08 -5.65 7.69
N TRP A 64 -1.23 -4.74 7.19
CA TRP A 64 -0.43 -5.00 6.00
C TRP A 64 0.46 -6.22 6.21
N ARG A 65 0.38 -7.20 5.33
CA ARG A 65 1.11 -8.46 5.46
C ARG A 65 1.99 -8.81 4.25
N GLY A 66 1.61 -8.34 3.06
CA GLY A 66 2.14 -8.87 1.79
C GLY A 66 3.66 -9.05 1.77
N ARG A 67 4.41 -8.01 2.12
CA ARG A 67 5.89 -8.08 2.13
C ARG A 67 6.49 -8.78 3.37
N LEU A 68 5.73 -8.91 4.46
CA LEU A 68 6.19 -9.50 5.70
C LEU A 68 6.07 -11.03 5.73
N VAL A 69 5.19 -11.61 4.91
CA VAL A 69 5.00 -13.06 4.80
C VAL A 69 5.92 -13.70 3.76
N MET A 70 6.63 -12.91 2.98
CA MET A 70 7.65 -13.39 2.05
C MET A 70 8.91 -13.82 2.81
N ASP A 71 9.52 -14.92 2.41
CA ASP A 71 10.88 -15.26 2.85
C ASP A 71 11.90 -14.24 2.29
N ASP A 72 13.15 -14.34 2.74
CA ASP A 72 14.18 -13.38 2.36
C ASP A 72 14.52 -13.43 0.87
N GLU A 73 14.54 -14.62 0.29
CA GLU A 73 14.84 -14.82 -1.13
C GLU A 73 13.76 -14.19 -2.02
N THR A 74 12.50 -14.49 -1.75
CA THR A 74 11.34 -13.94 -2.47
C THR A 74 11.26 -12.42 -2.31
N LEU A 75 11.46 -11.91 -1.09
CA LEU A 75 11.43 -10.47 -0.86
C LEU A 75 12.58 -9.76 -1.56
N ALA A 76 13.79 -10.32 -1.51
CA ALA A 76 14.95 -9.78 -2.21
C ALA A 76 14.73 -9.75 -3.73
N ALA A 77 14.25 -10.84 -4.31
CA ALA A 77 13.92 -10.92 -5.73
C ALA A 77 12.87 -9.85 -6.12
N THR A 78 11.83 -9.69 -5.31
CA THR A 78 10.78 -8.70 -5.53
C THR A 78 11.32 -7.28 -5.47
N LEU A 79 12.01 -6.91 -4.38
CA LEU A 79 12.47 -5.52 -4.16
C LEU A 79 13.60 -5.09 -5.10
N ASN A 80 14.35 -6.05 -5.63
CA ASN A 80 15.46 -5.78 -6.56
C ASN A 80 15.06 -6.00 -8.04
N ALA A 81 13.78 -6.34 -8.31
CA ALA A 81 13.30 -6.48 -9.67
C ALA A 81 13.44 -5.15 -10.43
N PRO A 82 13.89 -5.17 -11.70
CA PRO A 82 14.10 -3.94 -12.49
C PRO A 82 12.79 -3.18 -12.77
N THR A 83 11.66 -3.87 -12.64
CA THR A 83 10.32 -3.31 -12.84
C THR A 83 9.74 -2.66 -11.56
N LEU A 84 10.33 -2.91 -10.39
CA LEU A 84 9.88 -2.32 -9.13
C LEU A 84 10.78 -1.16 -8.70
N GLU A 85 10.17 -0.04 -8.41
CA GLU A 85 10.85 1.10 -7.81
C GLU A 85 10.41 1.30 -6.36
N VAL A 86 11.36 1.23 -5.43
CA VAL A 86 11.12 1.51 -4.01
C VAL A 86 11.57 2.93 -3.69
N HIS A 87 10.64 3.78 -3.33
CA HIS A 87 10.91 5.15 -2.91
C HIS A 87 10.51 5.32 -1.44
N VAL A 88 11.35 6.01 -0.68
CA VAL A 88 11.17 6.20 0.75
C VAL A 88 11.15 7.68 1.08
N ALA A 89 10.11 8.12 1.75
CA ALA A 89 10.06 9.45 2.33
C ALA A 89 10.86 9.47 3.63
N THR A 90 11.83 10.38 3.74
CA THR A 90 12.75 10.47 4.89
C THR A 90 12.69 11.84 5.54
N ARG A 91 12.96 11.90 6.84
CA ARG A 91 13.28 13.15 7.54
C ARG A 91 14.66 13.64 7.12
N ARG A 92 15.03 14.86 7.58
CA ARG A 92 16.35 15.44 7.32
C ARG A 92 17.51 14.62 7.88
N ASP A 93 17.29 13.88 8.95
CA ASP A 93 18.26 12.98 9.59
C ASP A 93 18.34 11.59 8.93
N GLY A 94 17.60 11.37 7.83
CA GLY A 94 17.56 10.10 7.11
C GLY A 94 16.58 9.07 7.68
N THR A 95 15.83 9.39 8.73
CA THR A 95 14.84 8.47 9.31
C THR A 95 13.69 8.21 8.33
N PRO A 96 13.41 6.95 7.93
CA PRO A 96 12.31 6.60 7.05
C PRO A 96 10.94 6.91 7.68
N GLN A 97 10.04 7.48 6.89
CA GLN A 97 8.73 7.95 7.36
C GLN A 97 7.59 7.59 6.41
N GLY A 98 7.89 7.09 5.22
CA GLY A 98 6.89 6.71 4.24
C GLY A 98 7.46 5.82 3.16
N LEU A 99 6.58 5.06 2.55
CA LEU A 99 6.89 4.10 1.48
C LEU A 99 6.03 4.40 0.26
N LEU A 100 6.64 4.34 -0.90
CA LEU A 100 6.03 4.35 -2.21
C LEU A 100 6.68 3.26 -3.05
N GLU A 101 5.93 2.25 -3.43
CA GLU A 101 6.34 1.27 -4.43
C GLU A 101 5.59 1.51 -5.73
N LEU A 102 6.35 1.58 -6.81
CA LEU A 102 5.83 1.68 -8.18
C LEU A 102 6.24 0.42 -8.93
N ASP A 103 5.27 -0.40 -9.32
CA ASP A 103 5.49 -1.61 -10.10
C ASP A 103 5.12 -1.38 -11.57
N PHE A 104 6.08 -1.59 -12.43
CA PHE A 104 6.00 -1.46 -13.89
C PHE A 104 6.06 -2.82 -14.60
N SER A 105 5.72 -3.91 -13.92
CA SER A 105 5.73 -5.26 -14.50
C SER A 105 4.60 -5.49 -15.50
N GLY A 106 3.50 -4.73 -15.40
CA GLY A 106 2.39 -4.80 -16.34
C GLY A 106 2.69 -4.10 -17.67
N ASP A 107 1.98 -4.53 -18.73
CA ASP A 107 2.15 -3.93 -20.07
C ASP A 107 1.61 -2.50 -20.11
N ARG A 108 2.50 -1.51 -20.24
CA ARG A 108 2.18 -0.08 -20.34
C ARG A 108 1.39 0.47 -19.16
N GLU A 109 1.53 -0.15 -17.99
CA GLU A 109 0.87 0.28 -16.77
C GLU A 109 1.84 0.38 -15.59
N CYS A 110 1.45 1.12 -14.58
CA CYS A 110 2.13 1.23 -13.32
C CYS A 110 1.15 1.03 -12.18
N GLU A 111 1.45 0.09 -11.29
CA GLU A 111 0.76 -0.07 -10.03
C GLU A 111 1.42 0.77 -8.93
N LEU A 112 0.63 1.49 -8.15
CA LEU A 112 1.04 1.95 -6.84
C LEU A 112 0.87 0.78 -5.87
N ALA A 113 1.86 -0.13 -5.83
CA ALA A 113 1.78 -1.38 -5.09
C ALA A 113 1.72 -1.17 -3.58
N TYR A 114 2.49 -0.21 -3.05
CA TYR A 114 2.40 0.26 -1.67
C TYR A 114 2.56 1.77 -1.61
N PHE A 115 1.70 2.39 -0.82
CA PHE A 115 1.68 3.84 -0.62
C PHE A 115 1.24 4.14 0.81
N GLY A 116 2.13 4.69 1.62
CA GLY A 116 1.79 5.01 3.00
C GLY A 116 2.83 5.87 3.71
N LEU A 117 2.41 6.43 4.82
CA LEU A 117 3.23 7.18 5.77
C LEU A 117 3.05 6.58 7.15
N VAL A 118 4.04 6.74 8.02
CA VAL A 118 3.87 6.40 9.43
C VAL A 118 2.69 7.16 10.03
N PRO A 119 1.96 6.59 11.01
CA PRO A 119 0.72 7.16 11.54
C PRO A 119 0.84 8.62 11.99
N GLU A 120 1.98 9.00 12.55
CA GLU A 120 2.24 10.36 13.09
C GLU A 120 2.23 11.45 12.01
N LEU A 121 2.40 11.08 10.74
CA LEU A 121 2.39 12.01 9.61
C LEU A 121 1.07 12.05 8.84
N THR A 122 0.13 11.19 9.22
CA THR A 122 -1.19 11.15 8.58
C THR A 122 -2.00 12.42 8.89
N GLY A 123 -2.77 12.90 7.92
CA GLY A 123 -3.62 14.10 8.09
C GLY A 123 -2.88 15.44 8.07
N ARG A 124 -1.56 15.46 7.83
CA ARG A 124 -0.72 16.68 7.84
C ARG A 124 -0.31 17.17 6.43
N GLY A 125 -0.96 16.70 5.38
CA GLY A 125 -0.67 17.09 3.99
C GLY A 125 0.49 16.34 3.33
N HIS A 126 1.28 15.57 4.08
CA HIS A 126 2.41 14.82 3.52
C HIS A 126 1.99 13.73 2.51
N GLY A 127 0.76 13.17 2.67
CA GLY A 127 0.20 12.22 1.70
C GLY A 127 0.03 12.85 0.30
N ALA A 128 -0.50 14.06 0.21
CA ALA A 128 -0.65 14.75 -1.06
C ALA A 128 0.70 15.09 -1.72
N TRP A 129 1.72 15.44 -0.91
CA TRP A 129 3.08 15.59 -1.38
C TRP A 129 3.63 14.29 -1.96
N LEU A 130 3.49 13.18 -1.25
CA LEU A 130 3.97 11.86 -1.70
C LEU A 130 3.23 11.41 -2.96
N MET A 131 1.90 11.66 -3.04
CA MET A 131 1.10 11.36 -4.24
C MET A 131 1.56 12.15 -5.46
N GLY A 132 1.88 13.44 -5.30
CA GLY A 132 2.44 14.24 -6.38
C GLY A 132 3.76 13.65 -6.91
N HIS A 133 4.60 13.14 -6.03
CA HIS A 133 5.81 12.42 -6.42
C HIS A 133 5.54 11.07 -7.08
N ALA A 134 4.53 10.32 -6.60
CA ALA A 134 4.11 9.05 -7.17
C ALA A 134 3.62 9.24 -8.61
N LEU A 135 2.66 10.14 -8.83
CA LEU A 135 2.07 10.37 -10.15
C LEU A 135 3.09 10.90 -11.16
N LYS A 136 4.00 11.80 -10.74
CA LYS A 136 5.09 12.28 -11.61
C LYS A 136 5.99 11.15 -12.10
N ARG A 137 6.20 10.09 -11.31
CA ARG A 137 7.05 8.94 -11.66
C ARG A 137 6.29 7.85 -12.40
N ALA A 138 5.06 7.61 -11.98
CA ALA A 138 4.20 6.61 -12.59
C ALA A 138 3.88 6.94 -14.06
N TRP A 139 3.59 8.21 -14.34
CA TRP A 139 3.32 8.70 -15.71
C TRP A 139 4.62 9.04 -16.46
N ARG A 140 5.37 8.00 -16.81
CA ARG A 140 6.53 8.11 -17.71
C ARG A 140 6.16 7.69 -19.13
N GLU A 141 7.06 7.93 -20.07
CA GLU A 141 6.85 7.57 -21.47
C GLU A 141 6.42 6.10 -21.62
N GLY A 142 5.42 5.85 -22.44
CA GLY A 142 4.86 4.53 -22.71
C GLY A 142 3.75 4.09 -21.74
N ILE A 143 3.60 4.66 -20.55
CA ILE A 143 2.54 4.30 -19.59
C ILE A 143 1.19 4.86 -20.07
N ARG A 144 0.17 4.01 -20.07
CA ARG A 144 -1.21 4.35 -20.44
C ARG A 144 -2.20 4.21 -19.29
N ARG A 145 -1.81 3.54 -18.21
CA ARG A 145 -2.64 3.27 -17.05
C ARG A 145 -1.82 3.34 -15.78
N VAL A 146 -2.33 4.03 -14.78
CA VAL A 146 -1.81 3.98 -13.41
C VAL A 146 -2.94 3.50 -12.52
N TRP A 147 -2.69 2.49 -11.71
CA TRP A 147 -3.72 1.90 -10.87
C TRP A 147 -3.23 1.64 -9.44
N VAL A 148 -4.18 1.47 -8.54
CA VAL A 148 -3.96 1.20 -7.13
C VAL A 148 -5.14 0.39 -6.62
N HIS A 149 -4.91 -0.44 -5.63
CA HIS A 149 -5.99 -1.03 -4.85
C HIS A 149 -5.91 -0.58 -3.39
N THR A 150 -7.06 -0.53 -2.74
CA THR A 150 -7.20 -0.24 -1.31
C THR A 150 -8.33 -1.09 -0.76
N CYS A 151 -8.31 -1.37 0.52
CA CYS A 151 -9.33 -2.19 1.14
C CYS A 151 -9.94 -1.51 2.38
N ASP A 152 -10.98 -2.11 2.93
CA ASP A 152 -11.67 -1.61 4.11
C ASP A 152 -10.87 -1.76 5.42
N LEU A 153 -9.72 -2.43 5.37
CA LEU A 153 -8.75 -2.46 6.46
C LEU A 153 -7.76 -1.30 6.41
N ASP A 154 -7.62 -0.61 5.28
CA ASP A 154 -6.75 0.55 5.14
C ASP A 154 -7.28 1.76 5.93
N HIS A 155 -6.48 2.83 5.96
CA HIS A 155 -6.92 4.08 6.57
C HIS A 155 -8.29 4.52 6.02
N PRO A 156 -9.27 4.89 6.86
CA PRO A 156 -10.65 5.20 6.42
C PRO A 156 -10.75 6.27 5.32
N GLY A 157 -9.78 7.15 5.24
CA GLY A 157 -9.69 8.18 4.20
C GLY A 157 -9.02 7.72 2.90
N ALA A 158 -8.51 6.48 2.79
CA ALA A 158 -7.70 6.06 1.65
C ALA A 158 -8.45 6.11 0.32
N LEU A 159 -9.65 5.53 0.26
CA LEU A 159 -10.49 5.55 -0.95
C LEU A 159 -10.77 6.97 -1.42
N THR A 160 -11.23 7.84 -0.52
CA THR A 160 -11.51 9.25 -0.83
C THR A 160 -10.25 10.01 -1.23
N PHE A 161 -9.12 9.68 -0.62
CA PHE A 161 -7.83 10.27 -0.96
C PHE A 161 -7.43 9.95 -2.40
N TYR A 162 -7.51 8.70 -2.84
CA TYR A 162 -7.22 8.32 -4.23
C TYR A 162 -8.18 8.99 -5.21
N GLN A 163 -9.48 9.01 -4.90
CA GLN A 163 -10.49 9.67 -5.75
C GLN A 163 -10.21 11.17 -5.93
N ARG A 164 -9.84 11.89 -4.87
CA ARG A 164 -9.46 13.32 -4.94
C ARG A 164 -8.21 13.57 -5.79
N HIS A 165 -7.36 12.57 -5.97
CA HIS A 165 -6.19 12.65 -6.83
C HIS A 165 -6.45 12.16 -8.26
N GLY A 166 -7.72 11.88 -8.62
CA GLY A 166 -8.15 11.58 -9.98
C GLY A 166 -8.29 10.09 -10.30
N PHE A 167 -8.05 9.20 -9.35
CA PHE A 167 -8.32 7.79 -9.52
C PHE A 167 -9.82 7.50 -9.53
N ARG A 168 -10.26 6.56 -10.36
CA ARG A 168 -11.66 6.14 -10.48
C ARG A 168 -11.79 4.66 -10.16
N PRO A 169 -12.73 4.25 -9.28
CA PRO A 169 -13.00 2.84 -9.04
C PRO A 169 -13.45 2.15 -10.32
N TYR A 170 -12.89 0.96 -10.59
CA TYR A 170 -13.30 0.14 -11.75
C TYR A 170 -13.69 -1.29 -11.35
N GLU A 171 -13.23 -1.79 -10.20
CA GLU A 171 -13.52 -3.13 -9.75
C GLU A 171 -13.56 -3.22 -8.22
N ARG A 172 -14.36 -4.16 -7.69
CA ARG A 172 -14.37 -4.51 -6.27
C ARG A 172 -14.30 -6.02 -6.11
N LEU A 173 -13.47 -6.46 -5.18
CA LEU A 173 -13.20 -7.86 -4.92
C LEU A 173 -13.39 -8.15 -3.42
N VAL A 174 -13.65 -9.41 -3.09
CA VAL A 174 -13.54 -9.94 -1.73
C VAL A 174 -12.27 -10.76 -1.66
N GLU A 175 -11.39 -10.41 -0.74
CA GLU A 175 -10.19 -11.18 -0.46
C GLU A 175 -10.31 -11.83 0.91
N ILE A 176 -10.00 -13.14 1.01
CA ILE A 176 -9.98 -13.90 2.27
C ILE A 176 -8.59 -14.51 2.43
N TYR A 177 -7.96 -14.25 3.58
CA TYR A 177 -6.60 -14.70 3.85
C TYR A 177 -6.36 -14.94 5.34
N ALA A 178 -5.23 -15.59 5.67
CA ALA A 178 -4.82 -15.82 7.06
C ALA A 178 -4.70 -14.48 7.82
N ASP A 179 -5.42 -14.35 8.93
CA ASP A 179 -5.32 -13.16 9.79
C ASP A 179 -3.89 -13.02 10.32
N PRO A 180 -3.19 -11.92 10.05
CA PRO A 180 -1.81 -11.74 10.47
C PRO A 180 -1.62 -11.72 11.99
N ARG A 181 -2.68 -11.51 12.76
CA ARG A 181 -2.68 -11.60 14.22
C ARG A 181 -2.80 -13.07 14.68
N ALA A 182 -3.59 -13.88 13.97
CA ALA A 182 -3.70 -15.31 14.26
C ALA A 182 -2.40 -16.06 13.94
N SER A 183 -1.65 -15.63 12.92
CA SER A 183 -0.35 -16.19 12.56
C SER A 183 0.82 -15.67 13.41
N GLY A 184 0.58 -14.75 14.35
CA GLY A 184 1.64 -14.15 15.19
C GLY A 184 2.48 -13.08 14.49
N LEU A 185 2.12 -12.66 13.28
CA LEU A 185 2.81 -11.58 12.56
C LEU A 185 2.65 -10.22 13.25
N TYR A 186 1.47 -10.00 13.84
CA TYR A 186 1.11 -8.83 14.63
C TYR A 186 0.52 -9.22 15.99
N PRO A 187 0.62 -8.35 17.02
CA PRO A 187 -0.05 -8.56 18.28
C PRO A 187 -1.57 -8.70 18.12
N PRO A 188 -2.25 -9.53 18.93
CA PRO A 188 -3.71 -9.74 18.84
C PRO A 188 -4.57 -8.48 18.96
N GLU A 189 -4.08 -7.49 19.71
CA GLU A 189 -4.72 -6.18 19.92
C GLU A 189 -4.58 -5.21 18.74
N THR A 190 -3.81 -5.56 17.72
CA THR A 190 -3.68 -4.75 16.50
C THR A 190 -5.01 -4.64 15.78
N ALA A 191 -5.37 -3.45 15.30
CA ALA A 191 -6.63 -3.16 14.62
C ALA A 191 -7.86 -3.65 15.41
N PRO A 192 -8.12 -3.13 16.63
CA PRO A 192 -9.13 -3.66 17.55
C PRO A 192 -10.57 -3.55 17.04
N ALA A 193 -10.82 -2.71 16.04
CA ALA A 193 -12.13 -2.61 15.38
C ALA A 193 -12.46 -3.82 14.50
N VAL A 194 -11.48 -4.68 14.22
CA VAL A 194 -11.64 -5.87 13.39
C VAL A 194 -11.64 -7.10 14.31
N PRO A 195 -12.76 -7.85 14.43
CA PRO A 195 -12.81 -9.03 15.30
C PRO A 195 -11.78 -10.09 14.89
N LEU A 196 -11.03 -10.60 15.86
CA LEU A 196 -10.13 -11.73 15.66
C LEU A 196 -10.85 -13.03 16.08
N LEU A 197 -11.15 -13.88 15.09
CA LEU A 197 -11.70 -15.22 15.34
C LEU A 197 -10.57 -16.24 15.32
N ARG A 198 -10.29 -16.85 16.47
CA ARG A 198 -9.28 -17.91 16.57
C ARG A 198 -9.90 -19.26 16.27
N ALA A 199 -9.16 -20.15 15.59
CA ALA A 199 -9.53 -21.54 15.53
C ALA A 199 -9.49 -22.13 16.97
N GLU A 200 -10.49 -22.92 17.32
CA GLU A 200 -10.44 -23.71 18.54
C GLU A 200 -9.29 -24.73 18.37
N THR A 201 -8.39 -24.77 19.33
CA THR A 201 -7.29 -25.74 19.40
C THR A 201 -7.80 -27.09 19.85
#